data_484eb6924d9f6684fa9d60a0dafcb683
#
_entry.id   484eb6924d9f6684fa9d60a0dafcb683
#
_cell.length_a   1.000
_cell.length_b   1.000
_cell.length_c   1.000
_cell.angle_alpha   90.00
_cell.angle_beta   90.00
_cell.angle_gamma   90.00
#
_symmetry.space_group_name_H-M   'P 1'
#
loop_
_entity.id
_entity.type
_entity.pdbx_description
1 polymer ?
#
loop_
_entity_poly.entity_id
_entity_poly.type
_entity_poly.pdbx_seq_one_letter_code
_entity_poly.pdbx_strand_id
1 'polypeptide(L)'
;TAVDVMTDRGRLHTLDAEDTADAVVDLARTTGHSRFPVIGSDVDDVLGVVHLRRAIAVPYERRGAVSVASSSLMTPVPRVPETMPLASLLVELRAAGSQMALVVDEYGGTAGVVTLEDAVEEIVGDVADEHDRRRAGAHVDASGDWIVPGWMRPDELAARAGIHVPDDGPYETLGG
;
A
#
# COMPACT_ATOMS: atom_id res chain seq x y z
N THR A 1 7.68 -9.83 3.41
CA THR A 1 7.02 -10.06 4.71
C THR A 1 6.24 -8.83 5.16
N ALA A 2 5.47 -8.95 6.24
CA ALA A 2 4.66 -7.83 6.75
C ALA A 2 5.52 -6.60 7.11
N VAL A 3 6.70 -6.81 7.71
CA VAL A 3 7.63 -5.72 8.08
C VAL A 3 8.14 -4.93 6.87
N ASP A 4 8.24 -5.57 5.71
CA ASP A 4 8.79 -4.91 4.50
C ASP A 4 7.86 -3.86 3.90
N VAL A 5 6.55 -3.97 4.18
CA VAL A 5 5.49 -3.13 3.61
C VAL A 5 4.70 -2.34 4.65
N MET A 6 4.95 -2.56 5.94
CA MET A 6 4.21 -1.87 6.99
C MET A 6 4.56 -0.38 7.07
N THR A 7 3.63 0.39 7.58
CA THR A 7 3.91 1.71 8.11
C THR A 7 4.40 1.55 9.55
N ASP A 8 5.65 1.97 9.81
CA ASP A 8 6.29 1.90 11.12
C ASP A 8 5.52 2.69 12.19
N ARG A 9 5.54 2.19 13.45
CA ARG A 9 4.83 2.78 14.59
C ARG A 9 5.13 4.26 14.81
N GLY A 10 6.35 4.71 14.54
CA GLY A 10 6.75 6.11 14.68
C GLY A 10 6.12 7.05 13.66
N ARG A 11 5.50 6.51 12.62
CA ARG A 11 4.81 7.24 11.55
C ARG A 11 3.29 7.09 11.59
N LEU A 12 2.76 6.35 12.56
CA LEU A 12 1.33 6.13 12.69
C LEU A 12 0.61 7.38 13.15
N HIS A 13 -0.52 7.64 12.51
CA HIS A 13 -1.51 8.58 13.01
C HIS A 13 -2.59 7.81 13.75
N THR A 14 -2.68 8.00 15.05
CA THR A 14 -3.59 7.30 15.96
C THR A 14 -4.64 8.24 16.52
N LEU A 15 -5.70 7.66 17.07
CA LEU A 15 -6.72 8.35 17.86
C LEU A 15 -6.69 7.79 19.28
N ASP A 16 -6.89 8.65 20.27
CA ASP A 16 -7.08 8.20 21.63
C ASP A 16 -8.51 7.66 21.83
N ALA A 17 -8.70 6.70 22.74
CA ALA A 17 -10.00 6.09 22.99
C ALA A 17 -11.09 7.11 23.39
N GLU A 18 -10.68 8.26 23.94
CA GLU A 18 -11.55 9.36 24.37
C GLU A 18 -11.92 10.34 23.24
N ASP A 19 -11.25 10.23 22.08
CA ASP A 19 -11.56 11.04 20.90
C ASP A 19 -12.96 10.74 20.37
N THR A 20 -13.45 11.66 19.54
CA THR A 20 -14.80 11.58 18.96
C THR A 20 -14.78 11.43 17.45
N ALA A 21 -15.94 11.19 16.85
CA ALA A 21 -16.08 11.08 15.40
C ALA A 21 -15.59 12.33 14.63
N ASP A 22 -15.65 13.52 15.24
CA ASP A 22 -15.09 14.74 14.63
C ASP A 22 -13.57 14.65 14.51
N ALA A 23 -12.88 14.13 15.54
CA ALA A 23 -11.43 13.95 15.50
C ALA A 23 -11.00 13.04 14.34
N VAL A 24 -11.77 11.99 14.03
CA VAL A 24 -11.50 11.12 12.86
C VAL A 24 -11.55 11.92 11.56
N VAL A 25 -12.56 12.77 11.40
CA VAL A 25 -12.74 13.58 10.18
C VAL A 25 -11.62 14.60 10.04
N ASP A 26 -11.22 15.24 11.13
CA ASP A 26 -10.14 16.24 11.13
C ASP A 26 -8.78 15.58 10.86
N LEU A 27 -8.51 14.44 11.47
CA LEU A 27 -7.28 13.69 11.22
C LEU A 27 -7.22 13.19 9.77
N ALA A 28 -8.33 12.73 9.21
CA ALA A 28 -8.40 12.34 7.80
C ALA A 28 -8.15 13.52 6.86
N ARG A 29 -8.66 14.70 7.19
CA ARG A 29 -8.45 15.92 6.39
C ARG A 29 -6.99 16.36 6.37
N THR A 30 -6.30 16.24 7.49
CA THR A 30 -4.89 16.65 7.61
C THR A 30 -3.91 15.63 7.05
N THR A 31 -4.22 14.34 7.14
CA THR A 31 -3.30 13.25 6.78
C THR A 31 -3.59 12.61 5.41
N GLY A 32 -4.81 12.73 4.92
CA GLY A 32 -5.28 12.03 3.71
C GLY A 32 -5.59 10.55 3.93
N HIS A 33 -5.38 10.02 5.17
CA HIS A 33 -5.69 8.64 5.48
C HIS A 33 -7.17 8.43 5.79
N SER A 34 -7.64 7.20 5.65
CA SER A 34 -9.04 6.84 5.90
C SER A 34 -9.25 5.85 7.04
N ARG A 35 -8.18 5.28 7.58
CA ARG A 35 -8.21 4.31 8.67
C ARG A 35 -7.20 4.70 9.73
N PHE A 36 -7.62 4.68 10.98
CA PHE A 36 -6.80 5.09 12.11
C PHE A 36 -6.90 4.07 13.24
N PRO A 37 -5.76 3.58 13.75
CA PRO A 37 -5.73 2.81 14.99
C PRO A 37 -6.24 3.67 16.15
N VAL A 38 -7.02 3.06 17.03
CA VAL A 38 -7.46 3.65 18.30
C VAL A 38 -6.62 3.04 19.39
N ILE A 39 -5.96 3.88 20.19
CA ILE A 39 -5.09 3.47 21.27
C ILE A 39 -5.72 3.77 22.63
N GLY A 40 -5.37 2.95 23.61
CA GLY A 40 -5.74 3.15 25.02
C GLY A 40 -4.67 3.92 25.76
N SER A 41 -3.86 3.22 26.55
CA SER A 41 -2.82 3.85 27.39
C SER A 41 -1.60 4.32 26.61
N ASP A 42 -1.24 3.62 25.53
CA ASP A 42 -0.08 3.92 24.69
C ASP A 42 -0.19 3.26 23.31
N VAL A 43 0.84 3.42 22.47
CA VAL A 43 0.88 2.89 21.10
C VAL A 43 0.88 1.36 21.02
N ASP A 44 1.25 0.66 22.11
CA ASP A 44 1.22 -0.80 22.18
C ASP A 44 -0.18 -1.31 22.58
N ASP A 45 -1.00 -0.45 23.20
CA ASP A 45 -2.38 -0.74 23.61
C ASP A 45 -3.38 -0.36 22.50
N VAL A 46 -3.30 -1.02 21.36
CA VAL A 46 -4.24 -0.79 20.25
C VAL A 46 -5.54 -1.54 20.50
N LEU A 47 -6.63 -0.79 20.67
CA LEU A 47 -7.98 -1.29 20.97
C LEU A 47 -8.72 -1.76 19.71
N GLY A 48 -8.45 -1.12 18.59
CA GLY A 48 -9.11 -1.41 17.32
C GLY A 48 -8.77 -0.37 16.25
N VAL A 49 -9.57 -0.32 15.20
CA VAL A 49 -9.41 0.63 14.09
C VAL A 49 -10.74 1.31 13.78
N VAL A 50 -10.68 2.60 13.47
CA VAL A 50 -11.81 3.39 12.98
C VAL A 50 -11.60 3.74 11.52
N HIS A 51 -12.67 3.57 10.72
CA HIS A 51 -12.69 4.00 9.33
C HIS A 51 -13.45 5.32 9.19
N LEU A 52 -12.87 6.29 8.47
CA LEU A 52 -13.46 7.60 8.18
C LEU A 52 -14.94 7.50 7.73
N ARG A 53 -15.27 6.50 6.88
CA ARG A 53 -16.64 6.29 6.41
C ARG A 53 -17.65 6.14 7.55
N ARG A 54 -17.28 5.47 8.64
CA ARG A 54 -18.16 5.30 9.81
C ARG A 54 -18.34 6.62 10.56
N ALA A 55 -17.28 7.41 10.69
CA ALA A 55 -17.36 8.73 11.32
C ALA A 55 -18.22 9.70 10.51
N ILE A 56 -18.10 9.68 9.18
CA ILE A 56 -18.92 10.53 8.30
C ILE A 56 -20.40 10.10 8.35
N ALA A 57 -20.71 8.83 8.53
CA ALA A 57 -22.08 8.33 8.66
C ALA A 57 -22.79 8.82 9.93
N VAL A 58 -22.04 9.28 10.95
CA VAL A 58 -22.61 9.95 12.13
C VAL A 58 -23.14 11.33 11.71
N PRO A 59 -24.40 11.68 12.04
CA PRO A 59 -24.94 13.02 11.78
C PRO A 59 -24.01 14.09 12.34
N TYR A 60 -23.80 15.17 11.58
CA TYR A 60 -22.83 16.23 11.89
C TYR A 60 -22.97 16.74 13.33
N GLU A 61 -24.20 17.02 13.77
CA GLU A 61 -24.51 17.58 15.09
C GLU A 61 -24.18 16.61 16.25
N ARG A 62 -23.97 15.34 15.93
CA ARG A 62 -23.70 14.28 16.94
C ARG A 62 -22.25 13.80 16.95
N ARG A 63 -21.44 14.17 15.96
CA ARG A 63 -20.06 13.68 15.82
C ARG A 63 -19.21 13.98 17.06
N GLY A 64 -19.36 15.16 17.65
CA GLY A 64 -18.64 15.54 18.88
C GLY A 64 -19.07 14.79 20.14
N ALA A 65 -20.15 14.01 20.08
CA ALA A 65 -20.64 13.23 21.21
C ALA A 65 -20.48 11.71 21.03
N VAL A 66 -20.02 11.24 19.88
CA VAL A 66 -19.82 9.80 19.62
C VAL A 66 -18.34 9.45 19.73
N SER A 67 -18.00 8.68 20.77
CA SER A 67 -16.64 8.20 21.01
C SER A 67 -16.16 7.27 19.89
N VAL A 68 -14.88 7.40 19.52
CA VAL A 68 -14.20 6.50 18.57
C VAL A 68 -14.14 5.06 19.07
N ALA A 69 -14.10 4.84 20.39
CA ALA A 69 -14.09 3.53 21.01
C ALA A 69 -15.47 2.84 21.00
N SER A 70 -16.53 3.54 20.54
CA SER A 70 -17.86 2.92 20.45
C SER A 70 -17.89 1.81 19.41
N SER A 71 -18.72 0.79 19.62
CA SER A 71 -18.92 -0.32 18.68
C SER A 71 -19.51 0.12 17.33
N SER A 72 -20.10 1.31 17.27
CA SER A 72 -20.61 1.88 16.01
C SER A 72 -19.49 2.40 15.11
N LEU A 73 -18.36 2.82 15.68
CA LEU A 73 -17.22 3.38 14.95
C LEU A 73 -16.05 2.40 14.86
N MET A 74 -15.62 1.84 16.01
CA MET A 74 -14.44 0.99 16.10
C MET A 74 -14.76 -0.45 15.67
N THR A 75 -13.82 -1.07 14.97
CA THR A 75 -13.81 -2.50 14.63
C THR A 75 -12.55 -3.15 15.15
N PRO A 76 -12.59 -4.46 15.46
CA PRO A 76 -11.38 -5.21 15.78
C PRO A 76 -10.37 -5.15 14.64
N VAL A 77 -9.10 -5.20 14.98
CA VAL A 77 -7.97 -5.26 14.06
C VAL A 77 -7.21 -6.57 14.30
N PRO A 78 -6.95 -7.41 13.26
CA PRO A 78 -6.13 -8.60 13.42
C PRO A 78 -4.69 -8.23 13.73
N ARG A 79 -4.01 -9.07 14.53
CA ARG A 79 -2.59 -8.92 14.89
C ARG A 79 -1.78 -9.97 14.15
N VAL A 80 -0.73 -9.56 13.49
CA VAL A 80 0.14 -10.42 12.69
C VAL A 80 1.61 -10.19 13.05
N PRO A 81 2.45 -11.22 13.07
CA PRO A 81 3.87 -11.03 13.34
C PRO A 81 4.59 -10.36 12.15
N GLU A 82 5.65 -9.61 12.44
CA GLU A 82 6.50 -8.94 11.44
C GLU A 82 6.97 -9.90 10.34
N THR A 83 7.27 -11.13 10.70
CA THR A 83 7.81 -12.17 9.81
C THR A 83 6.75 -12.81 8.90
N MET A 84 5.47 -12.45 9.04
CA MET A 84 4.40 -13.07 8.24
C MET A 84 4.60 -12.81 6.74
N PRO A 85 4.61 -13.86 5.89
CA PRO A 85 4.66 -13.69 4.44
C PRO A 85 3.44 -12.94 3.91
N LEU A 86 3.60 -12.10 2.87
CA LEU A 86 2.51 -11.28 2.32
C LEU A 86 1.33 -12.11 1.83
N ALA A 87 1.56 -13.27 1.23
CA ALA A 87 0.49 -14.17 0.81
C ALA A 87 -0.37 -14.65 1.99
N SER A 88 0.27 -14.98 3.13
CA SER A 88 -0.43 -15.37 4.36
C SER A 88 -1.15 -14.19 4.99
N LEU A 89 -0.55 -12.99 4.95
CA LEU A 89 -1.17 -11.76 5.41
C LEU A 89 -2.49 -11.47 4.66
N LEU A 90 -2.49 -11.64 3.32
CA LEU A 90 -3.72 -11.44 2.52
C LEU A 90 -4.83 -12.42 2.92
N VAL A 91 -4.47 -13.68 3.20
CA VAL A 91 -5.41 -14.69 3.68
C VAL A 91 -6.00 -14.29 5.03
N GLU A 92 -5.14 -13.85 5.95
CA GLU A 92 -5.54 -13.41 7.30
C GLU A 92 -6.46 -12.18 7.25
N LEU A 93 -6.09 -11.16 6.50
CA LEU A 93 -6.91 -9.95 6.31
C LEU A 93 -8.29 -10.29 5.73
N ARG A 94 -8.33 -11.19 4.76
CA ARG A 94 -9.58 -11.65 4.14
C ARG A 94 -10.43 -12.44 5.13
N ALA A 95 -9.84 -13.35 5.88
CA ALA A 95 -10.53 -14.15 6.89
C ALA A 95 -11.13 -13.28 8.00
N ALA A 96 -10.39 -12.25 8.43
CA ALA A 96 -10.84 -11.27 9.42
C ALA A 96 -11.86 -10.25 8.87
N GLY A 97 -12.08 -10.21 7.55
CA GLY A 97 -12.88 -9.15 6.92
C GLY A 97 -12.31 -7.75 7.14
N SER A 98 -11.01 -7.65 7.36
CA SER A 98 -10.29 -6.40 7.65
C SER A 98 -9.43 -5.98 6.46
N GLN A 99 -9.25 -4.68 6.31
CA GLN A 99 -8.34 -4.11 5.32
C GLN A 99 -7.05 -3.57 5.95
N MET A 100 -6.87 -3.78 7.27
CA MET A 100 -5.69 -3.38 8.01
C MET A 100 -5.38 -4.45 9.07
N ALA A 101 -4.10 -4.72 9.28
CA ALA A 101 -3.62 -5.53 10.40
C ALA A 101 -2.60 -4.73 11.22
N LEU A 102 -2.57 -5.01 12.52
CA LEU A 102 -1.53 -4.56 13.42
C LEU A 102 -0.34 -5.52 13.31
N VAL A 103 0.82 -4.98 13.03
CA VAL A 103 2.07 -5.75 12.99
C VAL A 103 2.70 -5.72 14.37
N VAL A 104 3.02 -6.90 14.90
CA VAL A 104 3.59 -7.05 16.24
C VAL A 104 4.99 -7.62 16.19
N ASP A 105 5.85 -7.10 17.05
CA ASP A 105 7.22 -7.58 17.23
C ASP A 105 7.29 -8.87 18.07
N GLU A 106 8.48 -9.39 18.28
CA GLU A 106 8.73 -10.62 19.05
C GLU A 106 8.42 -10.48 20.56
N TYR A 107 8.25 -9.27 21.04
CA TYR A 107 7.89 -8.96 22.44
C TYR A 107 6.39 -8.71 22.60
N GLY A 108 5.64 -8.72 21.49
CA GLY A 108 4.20 -8.42 21.48
C GLY A 108 3.86 -6.95 21.43
N GLY A 109 4.86 -6.07 21.28
CA GLY A 109 4.67 -4.64 21.07
C GLY A 109 4.20 -4.33 19.64
N THR A 110 3.65 -3.13 19.47
CA THR A 110 3.25 -2.65 18.15
C THR A 110 4.47 -2.22 17.34
N ALA A 111 4.78 -2.93 16.26
CA ALA A 111 5.80 -2.55 15.29
C ALA A 111 5.26 -1.53 14.27
N GLY A 112 4.02 -1.71 13.84
CA GLY A 112 3.38 -0.84 12.87
C GLY A 112 2.00 -1.33 12.45
N VAL A 113 1.53 -0.83 11.32
CA VAL A 113 0.31 -1.33 10.65
C VAL A 113 0.61 -1.65 9.20
N VAL A 114 -0.12 -2.60 8.65
CA VAL A 114 -0.09 -2.94 7.23
C VAL A 114 -1.50 -2.93 6.69
N THR A 115 -1.68 -2.35 5.50
CA THR A 115 -2.99 -2.35 4.82
C THR A 115 -3.03 -3.41 3.72
N LEU A 116 -4.24 -3.78 3.33
CA LEU A 116 -4.46 -4.66 2.19
C LEU A 116 -3.89 -4.05 0.90
N GLU A 117 -4.04 -2.74 0.76
CA GLU A 117 -3.54 -1.97 -0.38
C GLU A 117 -2.03 -2.08 -0.50
N ASP A 118 -1.27 -1.84 0.59
CA ASP A 118 0.20 -1.94 0.61
C ASP A 118 0.68 -3.36 0.25
N ALA A 119 0.04 -4.37 0.84
CA ALA A 119 0.38 -5.76 0.58
C ALA A 119 0.11 -6.18 -0.88
N VAL A 120 -0.99 -5.70 -1.47
CA VAL A 120 -1.33 -5.96 -2.89
C VAL A 120 -0.39 -5.20 -3.81
N GLU A 121 -0.08 -3.94 -3.52
CA GLU A 121 0.83 -3.11 -4.32
C GLU A 121 2.21 -3.76 -4.44
N GLU A 122 2.76 -4.26 -3.33
CA GLU A 122 4.05 -4.95 -3.32
C GLU A 122 4.03 -6.24 -4.15
N ILE A 123 2.97 -7.04 -4.03
CA ILE A 123 2.85 -8.29 -4.79
C ILE A 123 2.64 -8.02 -6.29
N VAL A 124 1.78 -7.05 -6.62
CA VAL A 124 1.48 -6.68 -8.03
C VAL A 124 2.62 -5.89 -8.62
N GLY A 125 3.30 -5.04 -7.84
CA GLY A 125 4.49 -4.31 -8.24
C GLY A 125 5.61 -5.27 -8.65
N ASP A 126 5.90 -6.29 -7.86
CA ASP A 126 6.86 -7.33 -8.18
C ASP A 126 6.48 -8.10 -9.48
N VAL A 127 5.20 -8.39 -9.67
CA VAL A 127 4.70 -9.05 -10.90
C VAL A 127 4.78 -8.13 -12.11
N ALA A 128 4.49 -6.85 -11.94
CA ALA A 128 4.63 -5.85 -13.01
C ALA A 128 6.11 -5.65 -13.39
N ASP A 129 7.01 -5.60 -12.41
CA ASP A 129 8.46 -5.44 -12.63
C ASP A 129 9.07 -6.67 -13.31
N GLU A 130 8.60 -7.90 -13.01
CA GLU A 130 9.00 -9.11 -13.75
C GLU A 130 8.46 -9.12 -15.19
N HIS A 131 7.26 -8.62 -15.43
CA HIS A 131 6.68 -8.51 -16.77
C HIS A 131 7.26 -7.32 -17.56
N ASP A 132 7.53 -6.20 -16.90
CA ASP A 132 8.19 -5.04 -17.50
C ASP A 132 9.65 -5.31 -17.82
N ARG A 133 10.39 -6.06 -16.98
CA ARG A 133 11.75 -6.48 -17.32
C ARG A 133 11.80 -7.42 -18.52
N ARG A 134 10.79 -8.24 -18.75
CA ARG A 134 10.67 -9.06 -19.98
C ARG A 134 10.23 -8.24 -21.19
N ARG A 135 9.51 -7.14 -21.00
CA ARG A 135 9.05 -6.21 -22.05
C ARG A 135 9.98 -5.01 -22.25
N ALA A 136 10.86 -4.72 -21.31
CA ALA A 136 11.78 -3.57 -21.34
C ALA A 136 12.90 -3.71 -22.37
N GLY A 137 13.03 -4.85 -23.06
CA GLY A 137 13.99 -5.09 -24.12
C GLY A 137 13.35 -5.30 -25.47
N ALA A 138 14.14 -5.17 -26.53
CA ALA A 138 13.71 -5.58 -27.86
C ALA A 138 13.34 -7.07 -27.87
N HIS A 139 12.14 -7.40 -28.36
CA HIS A 139 11.66 -8.78 -28.48
C HIS A 139 10.85 -8.95 -29.74
N VAL A 140 10.70 -10.20 -30.20
CA VAL A 140 9.89 -10.55 -31.34
C VAL A 140 8.50 -10.95 -30.86
N ASP A 141 7.46 -10.39 -31.46
CA ASP A 141 6.08 -10.75 -31.17
C ASP A 141 5.64 -12.06 -31.85
N ALA A 142 4.37 -12.45 -31.65
CA ALA A 142 3.80 -13.66 -32.25
C ALA A 142 3.67 -13.61 -33.79
N SER A 143 3.74 -12.41 -34.38
CA SER A 143 3.69 -12.17 -35.82
C SER A 143 5.07 -12.19 -36.47
N GLY A 144 6.12 -12.25 -35.65
CA GLY A 144 7.51 -12.21 -36.12
C GLY A 144 8.07 -10.78 -36.21
N ASP A 145 7.33 -9.78 -35.73
CA ASP A 145 7.75 -8.38 -35.73
C ASP A 145 8.54 -8.04 -34.48
N TRP A 146 9.55 -7.18 -34.65
CA TRP A 146 10.33 -6.67 -33.55
C TRP A 146 9.60 -5.54 -32.85
N ILE A 147 9.34 -5.72 -31.56
CA ILE A 147 8.85 -4.68 -30.64
C ILE A 147 10.04 -4.12 -29.87
N VAL A 148 10.31 -2.84 -30.04
CA VAL A 148 11.47 -2.18 -29.44
C VAL A 148 11.04 -0.96 -28.63
N PRO A 149 11.62 -0.70 -27.44
CA PRO A 149 11.34 0.51 -26.67
C PRO A 149 11.84 1.75 -27.40
N GLY A 150 11.05 2.83 -27.40
CA GLY A 150 11.44 4.09 -28.05
C GLY A 150 12.69 4.75 -27.45
N TRP A 151 13.03 4.45 -26.19
CA TRP A 151 14.25 4.94 -25.54
C TRP A 151 15.52 4.17 -25.94
N MET A 152 15.40 3.03 -26.65
CA MET A 152 16.55 2.25 -27.11
C MET A 152 17.38 3.04 -28.13
N ARG A 153 18.68 2.91 -28.06
CA ARG A 153 19.60 3.56 -29.01
C ARG A 153 19.73 2.74 -30.31
N PRO A 154 20.00 3.38 -31.45
CA PRO A 154 20.21 2.70 -32.73
C PRO A 154 21.29 1.61 -32.68
N ASP A 155 22.40 1.86 -31.98
CA ASP A 155 23.50 0.89 -31.82
C ASP A 155 23.09 -0.33 -30.98
N GLU A 156 22.26 -0.14 -29.97
CA GLU A 156 21.71 -1.25 -29.15
C GLU A 156 20.74 -2.13 -29.97
N LEU A 157 19.92 -1.52 -30.84
CA LEU A 157 19.03 -2.25 -31.72
C LEU A 157 19.82 -3.09 -32.72
N ALA A 158 20.86 -2.51 -33.34
CA ALA A 158 21.75 -3.22 -34.25
C ALA A 158 22.41 -4.43 -33.57
N ALA A 159 22.89 -4.26 -32.33
CA ALA A 159 23.53 -5.33 -31.56
C ALA A 159 22.56 -6.46 -31.16
N ARG A 160 21.28 -6.12 -30.85
CA ARG A 160 20.30 -7.10 -30.35
C ARG A 160 19.47 -7.77 -31.43
N ALA A 161 19.07 -7.03 -32.44
CA ALA A 161 18.16 -7.47 -33.47
C ALA A 161 18.81 -7.62 -34.87
N GLY A 162 20.04 -7.13 -35.03
CA GLY A 162 20.69 -7.06 -36.34
C GLY A 162 20.06 -6.03 -37.29
N ILE A 163 19.21 -5.15 -36.77
CA ILE A 163 18.50 -4.12 -37.54
C ILE A 163 19.29 -2.81 -37.43
N HIS A 164 19.73 -2.30 -38.58
CA HIS A 164 20.46 -1.04 -38.64
C HIS A 164 19.49 0.09 -38.99
N VAL A 165 19.42 1.08 -38.13
CA VAL A 165 18.70 2.33 -38.31
C VAL A 165 19.75 3.43 -38.53
N PRO A 166 19.54 4.39 -39.44
CA PRO A 166 20.45 5.53 -39.59
C PRO A 166 20.67 6.21 -38.24
N ASP A 167 21.92 6.54 -37.90
CA ASP A 167 22.32 7.18 -36.65
C ASP A 167 22.95 8.56 -36.87
N ASP A 168 22.86 9.09 -38.10
CA ASP A 168 23.37 10.36 -38.53
C ASP A 168 22.38 11.53 -38.35
N GLY A 169 21.24 11.29 -37.69
CA GLY A 169 20.19 12.28 -37.40
C GLY A 169 20.40 13.01 -36.05
N PRO A 170 19.63 14.08 -35.80
CA PRO A 170 19.69 14.82 -34.53
C PRO A 170 18.92 14.14 -33.39
N TYR A 171 18.95 12.81 -33.33
CA TYR A 171 18.26 12.01 -32.33
C TYR A 171 19.23 11.01 -31.68
N GLU A 172 19.02 10.75 -30.39
CA GLU A 172 19.85 9.82 -29.60
C GLU A 172 19.15 8.48 -29.38
N THR A 173 17.82 8.41 -29.56
CA THR A 173 17.00 7.22 -29.33
C THR A 173 16.06 6.97 -30.50
N LEU A 174 15.52 5.74 -30.58
CA LEU A 174 14.56 5.35 -31.64
C LEU A 174 13.25 6.13 -31.59
N GLY A 175 12.94 6.79 -30.45
CA GLY A 175 11.75 7.61 -30.28
C GLY A 175 11.97 9.10 -30.52
N GLY A 176 13.18 9.53 -30.84
CA GLY A 176 13.53 10.93 -31.12
C GLY A 176 14.36 11.63 -30.06
#